data_8fdce51d2697015559bb946c01739797
#
_entry.id   8fdce51d2697015559bb946c01739797
#
_cell.length_a   1.000
_cell.length_b   1.000
_cell.length_c   1.000
_cell.angle_alpha   90.00
_cell.angle_beta   90.00
_cell.angle_gamma   90.00
#
_symmetry.space_group_name_H-M   'P 1'
#
loop_
_entity.id
_entity.type
_entity.pdbx_description
1 polymer ?
#
loop_
_entity_poly.entity_id
_entity_poly.type
_entity_poly.pdbx_seq_one_letter_code
_entity_poly.pdbx_strand_id
1 'polypeptide(L)'
;MVDLYKELAPRLVDTLACPVCGASMAVSADGHSLICNPPAASRSHCFDAGAAGYVSLAPRHPGGGDAKEAVRARTAFLEVGYYAPAAEAIAAVVRDVTPVGGRVLDAGCGDGYYTAQIAADGYDVMGVDLSKFATLAAAKRARADRLSVGASDPHTLFAVGSVFDLPVQDGCFDTVTNIFAPCAPAEYARVLKPGGTLIVAGAGERHLLGLKSILYDDPYLNDPRRDLPTEADGFEPVTVHRVAFTITVRGREAIAALFSMTPYYWRTPRESGERLAALETLTTEVAFDIHVYKKTQV
;
A
#
# COMPACT_ATOMS: atom_id res chain seq x y z
N MET A 1 -24.71 -2.65 10.96
CA MET A 1 -24.04 -1.51 10.29
C MET A 1 -22.76 -1.20 11.05
N VAL A 2 -21.73 -0.74 10.37
CA VAL A 2 -20.44 -0.37 10.99
C VAL A 2 -20.56 1.03 11.54
N ASP A 3 -20.08 1.25 12.75
CA ASP A 3 -19.95 2.61 13.35
C ASP A 3 -18.61 3.19 12.92
N LEU A 4 -18.60 4.09 11.95
CA LEU A 4 -17.41 4.70 11.39
C LEU A 4 -16.63 5.54 12.41
N TYR A 5 -17.29 6.08 13.42
CA TYR A 5 -16.58 6.79 14.49
C TYR A 5 -15.64 5.88 15.30
N LYS A 6 -15.90 4.55 15.28
CA LYS A 6 -15.08 3.54 15.97
C LYS A 6 -14.07 2.83 15.06
N GLU A 7 -14.26 2.92 13.75
CA GLU A 7 -13.46 2.15 12.80
C GLU A 7 -12.54 3.00 11.94
N LEU A 8 -12.80 4.30 11.81
CA LEU A 8 -11.96 5.22 11.04
C LEU A 8 -11.25 6.21 11.95
N ALA A 9 -9.96 6.45 11.68
CA ALA A 9 -9.21 7.50 12.34
C ALA A 9 -9.84 8.87 12.03
N PRO A 10 -10.40 9.61 13.02
CA PRO A 10 -11.08 10.89 12.75
C PRO A 10 -10.19 11.90 12.03
N ARG A 11 -8.89 11.93 12.38
CA ARG A 11 -7.89 12.82 11.76
C ARG A 11 -7.63 12.53 10.30
N LEU A 12 -7.98 11.33 9.81
CA LEU A 12 -7.84 10.95 8.40
C LEU A 12 -9.11 11.22 7.60
N VAL A 13 -10.27 11.28 8.23
CA VAL A 13 -11.53 11.65 7.54
C VAL A 13 -11.44 13.07 6.97
N ASP A 14 -10.81 13.99 7.68
CA ASP A 14 -10.62 15.39 7.24
C ASP A 14 -9.71 15.49 5.99
N THR A 15 -8.93 14.47 5.69
CA THR A 15 -8.07 14.45 4.50
C THR A 15 -8.80 14.02 3.23
N LEU A 16 -10.01 13.46 3.36
CA LEU A 16 -10.74 12.90 2.23
C LEU A 16 -11.32 13.97 1.30
N ALA A 17 -11.25 13.70 0.00
CA ALA A 17 -11.93 14.42 -1.06
C ALA A 17 -13.02 13.56 -1.69
N CYS A 18 -14.16 14.16 -1.97
CA CYS A 18 -15.22 13.48 -2.69
C CYS A 18 -14.77 13.15 -4.13
N PRO A 19 -14.79 11.88 -4.57
CA PRO A 19 -14.34 11.52 -5.90
C PRO A 19 -15.26 12.02 -7.03
N VAL A 20 -16.40 12.64 -6.68
CA VAL A 20 -17.36 13.17 -7.66
C VAL A 20 -17.24 14.68 -7.82
N CYS A 21 -16.98 15.41 -6.74
CA CYS A 21 -16.99 16.88 -6.76
C CYS A 21 -15.78 17.54 -6.05
N GLY A 22 -14.82 16.76 -5.54
CA GLY A 22 -13.63 17.26 -4.85
C GLY A 22 -13.86 17.87 -3.48
N ALA A 23 -15.11 18.01 -3.03
CA ALA A 23 -15.43 18.64 -1.75
C ALA A 23 -14.92 17.79 -0.56
N SER A 24 -14.65 18.44 0.57
CA SER A 24 -14.30 17.76 1.83
C SER A 24 -15.40 16.79 2.27
N MET A 25 -15.02 15.78 3.03
CA MET A 25 -15.94 14.75 3.50
C MET A 25 -16.03 14.74 5.03
N ALA A 26 -17.16 14.27 5.54
CA ALA A 26 -17.38 14.07 6.97
C ALA A 26 -18.16 12.77 7.19
N VAL A 27 -18.11 12.23 8.42
CA VAL A 27 -18.96 11.12 8.81
C VAL A 27 -20.40 11.63 8.95
N SER A 28 -21.36 10.88 8.43
CA SER A 28 -22.80 11.18 8.53
C SER A 28 -23.26 11.19 9.99
N ALA A 29 -24.35 11.90 10.27
CA ALA A 29 -24.90 12.01 11.63
C ALA A 29 -25.26 10.66 12.28
N ASP A 30 -25.59 9.66 11.47
CA ASP A 30 -25.85 8.28 11.92
C ASP A 30 -24.60 7.42 12.09
N GLY A 31 -23.42 7.95 11.73
CA GLY A 31 -22.14 7.26 11.88
C GLY A 31 -21.87 6.13 10.89
N HIS A 32 -22.65 5.98 9.80
CA HIS A 32 -22.58 4.82 8.93
C HIS A 32 -22.04 5.07 7.53
N SER A 33 -21.95 6.34 7.12
CA SER A 33 -21.53 6.76 5.79
C SER A 33 -20.59 7.96 5.86
N LEU A 34 -19.88 8.21 4.78
CA LEU A 34 -19.19 9.47 4.53
C LEU A 34 -20.05 10.34 3.61
N ILE A 35 -20.21 11.60 3.95
CA ILE A 35 -20.97 12.57 3.17
C ILE A 35 -20.06 13.74 2.80
N CYS A 36 -20.07 14.15 1.53
CA CYS A 36 -19.34 15.36 1.13
C CYS A 36 -20.12 16.64 1.44
N ASN A 37 -19.38 17.73 1.64
CA ASN A 37 -19.88 19.08 1.85
C ASN A 37 -19.65 19.93 0.59
N PRO A 38 -20.46 19.78 -0.47
CA PRO A 38 -20.26 20.54 -1.70
C PRO A 38 -20.60 22.03 -1.48
N PRO A 39 -20.15 22.92 -2.38
CA PRO A 39 -20.59 24.32 -2.39
C PRO A 39 -22.12 24.41 -2.45
N ALA A 40 -22.67 25.54 -1.92
CA ALA A 40 -24.10 25.81 -1.90
C ALA A 40 -24.77 25.55 -3.27
N ALA A 41 -25.95 24.95 -3.25
CA ALA A 41 -26.78 24.53 -4.39
C ALA A 41 -26.40 23.22 -5.09
N SER A 42 -25.33 22.51 -4.67
CA SER A 42 -25.01 21.17 -5.17
C SER A 42 -25.52 20.08 -4.22
N ARG A 43 -25.83 18.91 -4.76
CA ARG A 43 -26.23 17.76 -3.95
C ARG A 43 -25.01 17.11 -3.28
N SER A 44 -25.15 16.75 -2.01
CA SER A 44 -24.14 15.94 -1.31
C SER A 44 -24.09 14.52 -1.87
N HIS A 45 -22.88 13.98 -1.99
CA HIS A 45 -22.65 12.59 -2.33
C HIS A 45 -22.41 11.79 -1.05
N CYS A 46 -22.96 10.57 -1.01
CA CYS A 46 -22.89 9.68 0.14
C CYS A 46 -22.19 8.39 -0.25
N PHE A 47 -21.29 7.91 0.62
CA PHE A 47 -20.49 6.70 0.42
C PHE A 47 -20.58 5.82 1.67
N ASP A 48 -21.15 4.63 1.51
CA ASP A 48 -21.33 3.70 2.60
C ASP A 48 -20.00 3.01 2.96
N ALA A 49 -19.83 2.76 4.25
CA ALA A 49 -18.71 1.96 4.72
C ALA A 49 -18.97 0.47 4.50
N GLY A 50 -17.91 -0.24 4.12
CA GLY A 50 -17.90 -1.70 4.16
C GLY A 50 -17.94 -2.23 5.59
N ALA A 51 -18.47 -3.45 5.78
CA ALA A 51 -18.64 -4.08 7.09
C ALA A 51 -17.34 -4.22 7.93
N ALA A 52 -16.16 -4.11 7.32
CA ALA A 52 -14.86 -4.14 7.99
C ALA A 52 -14.26 -2.76 8.27
N GLY A 53 -14.98 -1.66 8.00
CA GLY A 53 -14.47 -0.30 8.26
C GLY A 53 -13.61 0.28 7.14
N TYR A 54 -13.84 -0.09 5.87
CA TYR A 54 -13.25 0.60 4.71
C TYR A 54 -14.33 1.33 3.91
N VAL A 55 -13.94 2.28 3.09
CA VAL A 55 -14.84 3.03 2.22
C VAL A 55 -14.48 2.84 0.74
N SER A 56 -15.49 2.85 -0.15
CA SER A 56 -15.28 2.74 -1.58
C SER A 56 -15.42 4.13 -2.22
N LEU A 57 -14.29 4.72 -2.58
CA LEU A 57 -14.19 6.04 -3.21
C LEU A 57 -13.70 5.95 -4.67
N ALA A 58 -13.60 4.73 -5.22
CA ALA A 58 -13.30 4.55 -6.64
C ALA A 58 -14.51 4.89 -7.51
N PRO A 59 -14.30 5.30 -8.77
CA PRO A 59 -15.36 5.39 -9.77
C PRO A 59 -16.11 4.06 -9.88
N ARG A 60 -17.39 4.12 -10.30
CA ARG A 60 -18.15 2.89 -10.56
C ARG A 60 -17.43 2.03 -11.59
N HIS A 61 -17.14 0.76 -11.24
CA HIS A 61 -16.41 -0.20 -12.06
C HIS A 61 -14.95 0.19 -12.36
N PRO A 62 -14.10 0.42 -11.34
CA PRO A 62 -12.68 0.52 -11.60
C PRO A 62 -12.22 -0.82 -12.20
N GLY A 63 -11.79 -0.79 -13.46
CA GLY A 63 -11.10 -1.94 -14.05
C GLY A 63 -9.74 -2.10 -13.40
N GLY A 64 -9.35 -3.31 -13.06
CA GLY A 64 -8.05 -3.60 -12.46
C GLY A 64 -8.12 -3.89 -10.95
N GLY A 65 -6.95 -3.98 -10.33
CA GLY A 65 -6.79 -4.43 -8.95
C GLY A 65 -6.69 -5.96 -8.83
N ASP A 66 -6.04 -6.41 -7.77
CA ASP A 66 -5.80 -7.83 -7.53
C ASP A 66 -7.09 -8.61 -7.29
N ALA A 67 -7.19 -9.80 -7.88
CA ALA A 67 -8.27 -10.73 -7.63
C ALA A 67 -8.20 -11.30 -6.20
N LYS A 68 -9.32 -11.79 -5.71
CA LYS A 68 -9.46 -12.30 -4.33
C LYS A 68 -8.46 -13.42 -4.02
N GLU A 69 -8.21 -14.29 -4.95
CA GLU A 69 -7.27 -15.42 -4.81
C GLU A 69 -5.84 -14.94 -4.70
N ALA A 70 -5.44 -13.94 -5.50
CA ALA A 70 -4.12 -13.33 -5.45
C ALA A 70 -3.89 -12.60 -4.11
N VAL A 71 -4.89 -11.86 -3.63
CA VAL A 71 -4.84 -11.21 -2.31
C VAL A 71 -4.67 -12.25 -1.20
N ARG A 72 -5.44 -13.35 -1.22
CA ARG A 72 -5.32 -14.41 -0.21
C ARG A 72 -3.95 -15.07 -0.20
N ALA A 73 -3.41 -15.38 -1.38
CA ALA A 73 -2.09 -15.98 -1.50
C ALA A 73 -1.00 -15.05 -0.96
N ARG A 74 -1.07 -13.75 -1.31
CA ARG A 74 -0.16 -12.72 -0.79
C ARG A 74 -0.24 -12.63 0.73
N THR A 75 -1.43 -12.47 1.30
CA THR A 75 -1.64 -12.39 2.74
C THR A 75 -1.06 -13.59 3.45
N ALA A 76 -1.38 -14.81 3.00
CA ALA A 76 -0.86 -16.04 3.59
C ALA A 76 0.68 -16.13 3.54
N PHE A 77 1.31 -15.69 2.45
CA PHE A 77 2.77 -15.66 2.32
C PHE A 77 3.41 -14.64 3.27
N LEU A 78 2.86 -13.42 3.32
CA LEU A 78 3.41 -12.33 4.15
C LEU A 78 3.24 -12.61 5.65
N GLU A 79 2.15 -13.25 6.07
CA GLU A 79 1.90 -13.63 7.47
C GLU A 79 2.89 -14.66 8.02
N VAL A 80 3.52 -15.47 7.17
CA VAL A 80 4.63 -16.34 7.60
C VAL A 80 5.85 -15.54 8.05
N GLY A 81 5.95 -14.26 7.64
CA GLY A 81 7.03 -13.36 8.04
C GLY A 81 8.26 -13.38 7.13
N TYR A 82 8.18 -14.00 5.95
CA TYR A 82 9.30 -14.03 5.01
C TYR A 82 9.83 -12.63 4.66
N TYR A 83 8.97 -11.60 4.67
CA TYR A 83 9.32 -10.20 4.35
C TYR A 83 9.41 -9.29 5.59
N ALA A 84 9.34 -9.86 6.81
CA ALA A 84 9.36 -9.06 8.03
C ALA A 84 10.59 -8.13 8.16
N PRO A 85 11.85 -8.56 7.81
CA PRO A 85 12.98 -7.64 7.87
C PRO A 85 12.87 -6.45 6.91
N ALA A 86 12.25 -6.65 5.74
CA ALA A 86 12.03 -5.56 4.79
C ALA A 86 10.92 -4.61 5.25
N ALA A 87 9.85 -5.14 5.84
CA ALA A 87 8.78 -4.32 6.41
C ALA A 87 9.28 -3.45 7.57
N GLU A 88 10.10 -4.02 8.47
CA GLU A 88 10.72 -3.27 9.56
C GLU A 88 11.67 -2.18 9.03
N ALA A 89 12.45 -2.46 8.00
CA ALA A 89 13.32 -1.46 7.40
C ALA A 89 12.53 -0.30 6.77
N ILE A 90 11.40 -0.57 6.11
CA ILE A 90 10.51 0.47 5.58
C ILE A 90 9.93 1.31 6.74
N ALA A 91 9.43 0.67 7.80
CA ALA A 91 8.91 1.36 8.97
C ALA A 91 9.99 2.22 9.65
N ALA A 92 11.24 1.74 9.75
CA ALA A 92 12.36 2.51 10.25
C ALA A 92 12.62 3.77 9.42
N VAL A 93 12.63 3.66 8.08
CA VAL A 93 12.77 4.83 7.20
C VAL A 93 11.61 5.81 7.39
N VAL A 94 10.37 5.33 7.56
CA VAL A 94 9.22 6.21 7.86
C VAL A 94 9.43 6.95 9.19
N ARG A 95 9.89 6.27 10.24
CA ARG A 95 10.20 6.89 11.54
C ARG A 95 11.25 8.00 11.43
N ASP A 96 12.26 7.79 10.60
CA ASP A 96 13.36 8.75 10.43
C ASP A 96 12.93 10.05 9.73
N VAL A 97 11.93 9.98 8.86
CA VAL A 97 11.57 11.11 7.98
C VAL A 97 10.20 11.74 8.29
N THR A 98 9.35 11.06 9.05
CA THR A 98 7.99 11.51 9.37
C THR A 98 7.95 12.14 10.76
N PRO A 99 7.37 13.33 10.95
CA PRO A 99 7.19 13.90 12.28
C PRO A 99 6.36 12.99 13.19
N VAL A 100 6.64 12.99 14.49
CA VAL A 100 5.86 12.23 15.48
C VAL A 100 4.39 12.60 15.39
N GLY A 101 3.50 11.59 15.29
CA GLY A 101 2.06 11.79 15.09
C GLY A 101 1.70 12.36 13.71
N GLY A 102 2.63 12.30 12.76
CA GLY A 102 2.41 12.70 11.37
C GLY A 102 1.43 11.79 10.63
N ARG A 103 0.94 12.26 9.49
CA ARG A 103 0.02 11.53 8.61
C ARG A 103 0.80 10.88 7.48
N VAL A 104 0.58 9.59 7.28
CA VAL A 104 1.19 8.80 6.20
C VAL A 104 0.11 8.32 5.24
N LEU A 105 0.34 8.46 3.95
CA LEU A 105 -0.47 7.83 2.90
C LEU A 105 0.29 6.64 2.33
N ASP A 106 -0.27 5.44 2.42
CA ASP A 106 0.23 4.23 1.78
C ASP A 106 -0.50 4.02 0.45
N ALA A 107 0.13 4.44 -0.64
CA ALA A 107 -0.44 4.45 -1.99
C ALA A 107 -0.21 3.11 -2.69
N GLY A 108 -1.27 2.32 -2.85
CA GLY A 108 -1.22 0.93 -3.29
C GLY A 108 -0.98 -0.01 -2.11
N CYS A 109 -1.70 0.19 -1.00
CA CYS A 109 -1.46 -0.49 0.29
C CYS A 109 -1.67 -2.02 0.26
N GLY A 110 -2.26 -2.56 -0.79
CA GLY A 110 -2.55 -3.99 -0.89
C GLY A 110 -3.39 -4.49 0.29
N ASP A 111 -2.96 -5.59 0.91
CA ASP A 111 -3.60 -6.19 2.09
C ASP A 111 -3.21 -5.54 3.43
N GLY A 112 -2.54 -4.39 3.39
CA GLY A 112 -2.18 -3.60 4.55
C GLY A 112 -1.00 -4.13 5.37
N TYR A 113 -0.20 -5.05 4.83
CA TYR A 113 0.93 -5.65 5.54
C TYR A 113 1.96 -4.60 5.99
N TYR A 114 2.39 -3.73 5.08
CA TYR A 114 3.32 -2.64 5.40
C TYR A 114 2.63 -1.51 6.16
N THR A 115 1.38 -1.18 5.79
CA THR A 115 0.55 -0.18 6.48
C THR A 115 0.45 -0.47 7.98
N ALA A 116 0.25 -1.73 8.37
CA ALA A 116 0.13 -2.15 9.76
C ALA A 116 1.43 -1.91 10.56
N GLN A 117 2.59 -2.17 9.96
CA GLN A 117 3.90 -1.90 10.59
C GLN A 117 4.10 -0.40 10.84
N ILE A 118 3.73 0.44 9.87
CA ILE A 118 3.83 1.90 9.99
C ILE A 118 2.87 2.42 11.07
N ALA A 119 1.63 1.92 11.09
CA ALA A 119 0.63 2.34 12.06
C ALA A 119 0.98 1.93 13.50
N ALA A 120 1.70 0.82 13.69
CA ALA A 120 2.17 0.36 15.01
C ALA A 120 3.10 1.37 15.70
N ASP A 121 3.75 2.25 14.95
CA ASP A 121 4.60 3.34 15.46
C ASP A 121 3.80 4.60 15.88
N GLY A 122 2.46 4.54 15.84
CA GLY A 122 1.57 5.63 16.29
C GLY A 122 1.31 6.73 15.25
N TYR A 123 1.57 6.45 13.97
CA TYR A 123 1.19 7.34 12.86
C TYR A 123 -0.28 7.14 12.47
N ASP A 124 -0.91 8.23 12.03
CA ASP A 124 -2.20 8.13 11.35
C ASP A 124 -1.97 7.74 9.88
N VAL A 125 -2.35 6.52 9.50
CA VAL A 125 -2.04 5.96 8.18
C VAL A 125 -3.29 5.73 7.34
N MET A 126 -3.34 6.35 6.17
CA MET A 126 -4.36 6.09 5.16
C MET A 126 -3.82 5.12 4.11
N GLY A 127 -4.48 3.99 3.92
CA GLY A 127 -4.21 3.05 2.85
C GLY A 127 -5.19 3.21 1.69
N VAL A 128 -4.69 3.34 0.46
CA VAL A 128 -5.51 3.38 -0.76
C VAL A 128 -5.08 2.25 -1.68
N ASP A 129 -6.03 1.44 -2.13
CA ASP A 129 -5.80 0.40 -3.13
C ASP A 129 -6.99 0.26 -4.07
N LEU A 130 -6.73 -0.09 -5.33
CA LEU A 130 -7.79 -0.28 -6.33
C LEU A 130 -8.60 -1.56 -6.10
N SER A 131 -7.98 -2.59 -5.50
CA SER A 131 -8.62 -3.86 -5.20
C SER A 131 -9.48 -3.76 -3.95
N LYS A 132 -10.79 -3.90 -4.11
CA LYS A 132 -11.72 -4.05 -3.00
C LYS A 132 -11.36 -5.21 -2.07
N PHE A 133 -10.82 -6.30 -2.62
CA PHE A 133 -10.44 -7.47 -1.82
C PHE A 133 -9.21 -7.19 -0.97
N ALA A 134 -8.23 -6.47 -1.52
CA ALA A 134 -7.05 -6.03 -0.80
C ALA A 134 -7.41 -5.03 0.31
N THR A 135 -8.17 -3.98 -0.02
CA THR A 135 -8.65 -2.99 0.96
C THR A 135 -9.47 -3.62 2.09
N LEU A 136 -10.33 -4.62 1.78
CA LEU A 136 -11.06 -5.38 2.80
C LEU A 136 -10.12 -6.18 3.71
N ALA A 137 -9.07 -6.80 3.15
CA ALA A 137 -8.08 -7.54 3.95
C ALA A 137 -7.29 -6.59 4.86
N ALA A 138 -6.87 -5.43 4.33
CA ALA A 138 -6.17 -4.40 5.08
C ALA A 138 -6.99 -3.88 6.28
N ALA A 139 -8.26 -3.55 6.06
CA ALA A 139 -9.16 -3.09 7.13
C ALA A 139 -9.36 -4.17 8.21
N LYS A 140 -9.49 -5.44 7.82
CA LYS A 140 -9.61 -6.55 8.78
C LYS A 140 -8.33 -6.75 9.59
N ARG A 141 -7.15 -6.67 8.95
CA ARG A 141 -5.84 -6.75 9.62
C ARG A 141 -5.72 -5.65 10.66
N ALA A 142 -5.87 -4.40 10.28
CA ALA A 142 -5.74 -3.26 11.18
C ALA A 142 -6.71 -3.32 12.37
N ARG A 143 -7.94 -3.79 12.14
CA ARG A 143 -8.91 -4.01 13.23
C ARG A 143 -8.46 -5.11 14.16
N ALA A 144 -7.96 -6.23 13.65
CA ALA A 144 -7.47 -7.34 14.48
C ALA A 144 -6.26 -6.91 15.30
N ASP A 145 -5.30 -6.19 14.71
CA ASP A 145 -4.11 -5.70 15.39
C ASP A 145 -4.47 -4.71 16.49
N ARG A 146 -5.37 -3.74 16.22
CA ARG A 146 -5.89 -2.80 17.22
C ARG A 146 -6.53 -3.51 18.42
N LEU A 147 -7.39 -4.49 18.17
CA LEU A 147 -8.08 -5.24 19.20
C LEU A 147 -7.11 -6.12 20.02
N SER A 148 -6.06 -6.66 19.40
CA SER A 148 -5.07 -7.50 20.08
C SER A 148 -4.28 -6.75 21.16
N VAL A 149 -4.05 -5.44 20.95
CA VAL A 149 -3.36 -4.56 21.90
C VAL A 149 -4.32 -3.78 22.81
N GLY A 150 -5.63 -4.02 22.70
CA GLY A 150 -6.65 -3.35 23.52
C GLY A 150 -6.79 -1.84 23.24
N ALA A 151 -6.35 -1.36 22.06
CA ALA A 151 -6.47 0.04 21.70
C ALA A 151 -7.92 0.40 21.30
N SER A 152 -8.43 1.53 21.81
CA SER A 152 -9.77 2.03 21.51
C SER A 152 -9.80 2.83 20.21
N ASP A 153 -8.76 3.63 19.96
CA ASP A 153 -8.75 4.59 18.88
C ASP A 153 -8.09 4.03 17.62
N PRO A 154 -8.74 4.11 16.47
CA PRO A 154 -8.14 3.70 15.20
C PRO A 154 -7.13 4.76 14.74
N HIS A 155 -5.98 4.28 14.23
CA HIS A 155 -4.96 5.08 13.55
C HIS A 155 -4.92 4.83 12.05
N THR A 156 -5.89 4.09 11.51
CA THR A 156 -5.93 3.72 10.10
C THR A 156 -7.26 4.07 9.45
N LEU A 157 -7.21 4.38 8.16
CA LEU A 157 -8.35 4.52 7.28
C LEU A 157 -8.01 3.84 5.95
N PHE A 158 -8.91 2.99 5.44
CA PHE A 158 -8.72 2.32 4.18
C PHE A 158 -9.79 2.73 3.16
N ALA A 159 -9.35 3.06 1.95
CA ALA A 159 -10.24 3.41 0.86
C ALA A 159 -9.94 2.62 -0.42
N VAL A 160 -11.00 2.15 -1.09
CA VAL A 160 -10.87 1.68 -2.47
C VAL A 160 -10.77 2.92 -3.36
N GLY A 161 -9.64 3.05 -4.07
CA GLY A 161 -9.34 4.21 -4.91
C GLY A 161 -8.15 3.96 -5.83
N SER A 162 -7.95 4.84 -6.80
CA SER A 162 -6.81 4.78 -7.72
C SER A 162 -5.65 5.62 -7.15
N VAL A 163 -4.43 5.10 -7.27
CA VAL A 163 -3.22 5.89 -6.95
C VAL A 163 -2.99 7.03 -7.96
N PHE A 164 -3.62 6.95 -9.15
CA PHE A 164 -3.56 7.98 -10.19
C PHE A 164 -4.65 9.05 -10.06
N ASP A 165 -5.56 8.89 -9.09
CA ASP A 165 -6.63 9.84 -8.76
C ASP A 165 -7.02 9.60 -7.30
N LEU A 166 -6.14 10.06 -6.40
CA LEU A 166 -6.28 9.82 -4.97
C LEU A 166 -7.45 10.61 -4.38
N PRO A 167 -8.38 9.95 -3.66
CA PRO A 167 -9.56 10.60 -3.11
C PRO A 167 -9.25 11.38 -1.83
N VAL A 168 -8.23 12.25 -1.90
CA VAL A 168 -7.75 13.05 -0.77
C VAL A 168 -7.48 14.50 -1.18
N GLN A 169 -7.55 15.40 -0.21
CA GLN A 169 -7.28 16.82 -0.36
C GLN A 169 -5.79 17.07 -0.62
N ASP A 170 -5.46 18.23 -1.20
CA ASP A 170 -4.09 18.67 -1.43
C ASP A 170 -3.35 18.93 -0.12
N GLY A 171 -2.06 18.60 -0.07
CA GLY A 171 -1.16 18.98 1.01
C GLY A 171 -1.54 18.43 2.39
N CYS A 172 -2.14 17.24 2.48
CA CYS A 172 -2.62 16.67 3.74
C CYS A 172 -1.65 15.75 4.45
N PHE A 173 -0.68 15.18 3.73
CA PHE A 173 0.21 14.14 4.26
C PHE A 173 1.64 14.63 4.46
N ASP A 174 2.26 14.18 5.54
CA ASP A 174 3.67 14.42 5.83
C ASP A 174 4.57 13.49 5.01
N THR A 175 4.11 12.24 4.82
CA THR A 175 4.82 11.20 4.08
C THR A 175 3.85 10.41 3.20
N VAL A 176 4.30 10.08 1.98
CA VAL A 176 3.65 9.10 1.09
C VAL A 176 4.57 7.91 0.96
N THR A 177 4.05 6.70 1.13
CA THR A 177 4.72 5.45 0.79
C THR A 177 4.12 4.85 -0.47
N ASN A 178 4.97 4.34 -1.37
CA ASN A 178 4.61 3.54 -2.52
C ASN A 178 5.47 2.27 -2.48
N ILE A 179 4.86 1.12 -2.19
CA ILE A 179 5.58 -0.14 -1.96
C ILE A 179 5.09 -1.18 -2.96
N PHE A 180 5.92 -1.51 -3.95
CA PHE A 180 5.58 -2.44 -5.05
C PHE A 180 4.28 -2.08 -5.79
N ALA A 181 3.93 -0.81 -5.84
CA ALA A 181 2.74 -0.31 -6.52
C ALA A 181 3.11 0.57 -7.72
N PRO A 182 2.20 0.80 -8.67
CA PRO A 182 2.42 1.78 -9.73
C PRO A 182 2.71 3.16 -9.15
N CYS A 183 3.72 3.85 -9.68
CA CYS A 183 4.11 5.17 -9.20
C CYS A 183 3.29 6.27 -9.90
N ALA A 184 2.76 7.21 -9.13
CA ALA A 184 1.97 8.35 -9.60
C ALA A 184 2.52 9.68 -9.05
N PRO A 185 3.71 10.15 -9.51
CA PRO A 185 4.43 11.25 -8.89
C PRO A 185 3.60 12.54 -8.79
N ALA A 186 2.80 12.89 -9.82
CA ALA A 186 1.97 14.08 -9.81
C ALA A 186 0.94 14.08 -8.66
N GLU A 187 0.29 12.93 -8.41
CA GLU A 187 -0.64 12.77 -7.30
C GLU A 187 0.09 12.81 -5.96
N TYR A 188 1.27 12.18 -5.86
CA TYR A 188 2.06 12.23 -4.63
C TYR A 188 2.54 13.66 -4.32
N ALA A 189 2.95 14.42 -5.35
CA ALA A 189 3.28 15.84 -5.18
C ALA A 189 2.06 16.66 -4.74
N ARG A 190 0.86 16.40 -5.26
CA ARG A 190 -0.37 17.09 -4.89
C ARG A 190 -0.72 16.87 -3.42
N VAL A 191 -0.70 15.62 -2.96
CA VAL A 191 -1.19 15.26 -1.61
C VAL A 191 -0.20 15.50 -0.49
N LEU A 192 1.10 15.57 -0.80
CA LEU A 192 2.15 15.90 0.17
C LEU A 192 2.13 17.36 0.56
N LYS A 193 2.33 17.62 1.83
CA LYS A 193 2.63 18.97 2.35
C LYS A 193 3.89 19.55 1.70
N PRO A 194 4.06 20.88 1.67
CA PRO A 194 5.34 21.47 1.30
C PRO A 194 6.50 20.87 2.12
N GLY A 195 7.55 20.41 1.46
CA GLY A 195 8.68 19.73 2.11
C GLY A 195 8.37 18.34 2.66
N GLY A 196 7.21 17.77 2.33
CA GLY A 196 6.85 16.39 2.65
C GLY A 196 7.77 15.36 2.00
N THR A 197 7.69 14.13 2.44
CA THR A 197 8.59 13.04 2.00
C THR A 197 7.84 12.00 1.19
N LEU A 198 8.43 11.57 0.06
CA LEU A 198 7.98 10.40 -0.68
C LEU A 198 8.98 9.25 -0.47
N ILE A 199 8.47 8.07 -0.14
CA ILE A 199 9.23 6.83 -0.01
C ILE A 199 8.74 5.87 -1.09
N VAL A 200 9.63 5.45 -1.99
CA VAL A 200 9.34 4.43 -3.01
C VAL A 200 10.17 3.20 -2.73
N ALA A 201 9.51 2.10 -2.39
CA ALA A 201 10.17 0.82 -2.12
C ALA A 201 9.83 -0.19 -3.22
N GLY A 202 10.87 -0.74 -3.83
CA GLY A 202 10.74 -1.69 -4.93
C GLY A 202 11.79 -2.79 -4.89
N ALA A 203 11.77 -3.63 -5.94
CA ALA A 203 12.70 -4.72 -6.07
C ALA A 203 14.13 -4.21 -6.30
N GLY A 204 15.03 -4.52 -5.38
CA GLY A 204 16.46 -4.36 -5.58
C GLY A 204 16.99 -5.30 -6.67
N GLU A 205 18.21 -5.07 -7.11
CA GLU A 205 18.82 -5.74 -8.28
C GLU A 205 18.65 -7.26 -8.28
N ARG A 206 18.92 -7.90 -7.14
CA ARG A 206 18.90 -9.38 -7.00
C ARG A 206 17.61 -9.93 -6.39
N HIS A 207 16.56 -9.11 -6.26
CA HIS A 207 15.30 -9.55 -5.68
C HIS A 207 14.72 -10.76 -6.43
N LEU A 208 14.48 -11.85 -5.69
CA LEU A 208 13.95 -13.12 -6.17
C LEU A 208 14.80 -13.79 -7.28
N LEU A 209 16.13 -13.58 -7.29
CA LEU A 209 16.99 -14.17 -8.30
C LEU A 209 16.94 -15.71 -8.28
N GLY A 210 16.85 -16.34 -7.09
CA GLY A 210 16.67 -17.79 -6.97
C GLY A 210 15.37 -18.30 -7.61
N LEU A 211 14.26 -17.56 -7.48
CA LEU A 211 13.01 -17.86 -8.18
C LEU A 211 13.19 -17.72 -9.70
N LYS A 212 13.80 -16.62 -10.16
CA LYS A 212 14.05 -16.38 -11.59
C LYS A 212 14.92 -17.48 -12.22
N SER A 213 15.90 -18.01 -11.47
CA SER A 213 16.77 -19.09 -11.95
C SER A 213 16.03 -20.42 -12.18
N ILE A 214 14.85 -20.60 -11.57
CA ILE A 214 13.98 -21.74 -11.88
C ILE A 214 13.10 -21.46 -13.10
N LEU A 215 12.66 -20.20 -13.25
CA LEU A 215 11.72 -19.81 -14.30
C LEU A 215 12.36 -19.57 -15.66
N TYR A 216 13.62 -19.10 -15.69
CA TYR A 216 14.30 -18.64 -16.90
C TYR A 216 15.67 -19.31 -17.02
N ASP A 217 16.04 -19.69 -18.24
CA ASP A 217 17.35 -20.27 -18.54
C ASP A 217 18.48 -19.23 -18.43
N ASP A 218 18.15 -17.94 -18.70
CA ASP A 218 19.04 -16.80 -18.50
C ASP A 218 18.36 -15.80 -17.53
N PRO A 219 18.55 -15.94 -16.21
CA PRO A 219 17.89 -15.10 -15.22
C PRO A 219 18.49 -13.70 -15.19
N TYR A 220 17.64 -12.69 -15.42
CA TYR A 220 18.03 -11.28 -15.44
C TYR A 220 17.97 -10.63 -14.06
N LEU A 221 18.79 -9.61 -13.85
CA LEU A 221 18.74 -8.73 -12.69
C LEU A 221 17.62 -7.70 -12.85
N ASN A 222 17.06 -7.20 -11.74
CA ASN A 222 16.11 -6.10 -11.81
C ASN A 222 16.85 -4.78 -12.06
N ASP A 223 16.16 -3.82 -12.62
CA ASP A 223 16.58 -2.42 -12.61
C ASP A 223 15.84 -1.68 -11.47
N PRO A 224 16.50 -1.41 -10.33
CA PRO A 224 15.86 -0.78 -9.18
C PRO A 224 15.56 0.71 -9.39
N ARG A 225 16.00 1.30 -10.51
CA ARG A 225 15.72 2.69 -10.87
C ARG A 225 14.56 2.85 -11.84
N ARG A 226 13.98 1.76 -12.26
CA ARG A 226 12.88 1.78 -13.21
C ARG A 226 11.65 2.44 -12.60
N ASP A 227 11.03 3.33 -13.36
CA ASP A 227 9.77 4.01 -13.02
C ASP A 227 9.83 4.86 -11.73
N LEU A 228 11.03 5.31 -11.32
CA LEU A 228 11.22 6.18 -10.17
C LEU A 228 10.89 7.64 -10.50
N PRO A 229 10.43 8.43 -9.50
CA PRO A 229 10.24 9.87 -9.64
C PRO A 229 11.55 10.60 -9.96
N THR A 230 11.43 11.70 -10.69
CA THR A 230 12.52 12.58 -11.11
C THR A 230 12.34 14.00 -10.56
N GLU A 231 13.34 14.84 -10.70
CA GLU A 231 13.24 16.27 -10.38
C GLU A 231 12.15 16.98 -11.19
N ALA A 232 11.93 16.54 -12.45
CA ALA A 232 10.84 17.07 -13.28
C ALA A 232 9.44 16.76 -12.73
N ASP A 233 9.31 15.72 -11.91
CA ASP A 233 8.09 15.35 -11.20
C ASP A 233 7.90 16.12 -9.89
N GLY A 234 8.82 17.02 -9.53
CA GLY A 234 8.79 17.81 -8.30
C GLY A 234 9.39 17.09 -7.09
N PHE A 235 10.32 16.14 -7.30
CA PHE A 235 10.95 15.36 -6.25
C PHE A 235 12.48 15.39 -6.33
N GLU A 236 13.13 15.76 -5.23
CA GLU A 236 14.58 15.71 -5.06
C GLU A 236 14.97 14.41 -4.35
N PRO A 237 15.87 13.57 -4.93
CA PRO A 237 16.34 12.37 -4.28
C PRO A 237 17.22 12.72 -3.06
N VAL A 238 16.96 12.08 -1.92
CA VAL A 238 17.70 12.30 -0.66
C VAL A 238 18.64 11.14 -0.37
N THR A 239 18.12 9.90 -0.35
CA THR A 239 18.91 8.71 -0.02
C THR A 239 18.25 7.44 -0.55
N VAL A 240 19.01 6.34 -0.55
CA VAL A 240 18.52 4.99 -0.85
C VAL A 240 18.98 4.05 0.25
N HIS A 241 18.03 3.43 0.94
CA HIS A 241 18.30 2.36 1.90
C HIS A 241 18.14 1.01 1.20
N ARG A 242 19.10 0.11 1.40
CA ARG A 242 19.08 -1.22 0.79
C ARG A 242 18.96 -2.28 1.85
N VAL A 243 18.02 -3.20 1.65
CA VAL A 243 17.81 -4.36 2.52
C VAL A 243 17.92 -5.60 1.66
N ALA A 244 18.83 -6.51 2.02
CA ALA A 244 19.01 -7.76 1.30
C ALA A 244 19.26 -8.92 2.28
N PHE A 245 18.54 -10.01 2.08
CA PHE A 245 18.66 -11.23 2.87
C PHE A 245 18.17 -12.42 2.07
N THR A 246 18.46 -13.63 2.56
CA THR A 246 18.03 -14.88 1.91
C THR A 246 16.87 -15.48 2.69
N ILE A 247 15.86 -15.96 1.97
CA ILE A 247 14.75 -16.73 2.52
C ILE A 247 14.75 -18.15 1.95
N THR A 248 14.26 -19.10 2.77
CA THR A 248 13.96 -20.45 2.33
C THR A 248 12.47 -20.71 2.50
N VAL A 249 11.75 -20.66 1.38
CA VAL A 249 10.32 -20.94 1.31
C VAL A 249 10.10 -22.44 1.28
N ARG A 250 9.28 -22.97 2.19
CA ARG A 250 9.00 -24.40 2.34
C ARG A 250 7.55 -24.71 2.01
N GLY A 251 7.35 -25.77 1.23
CA GLY A 251 6.04 -26.23 0.79
C GLY A 251 5.58 -25.62 -0.52
N ARG A 252 4.95 -26.45 -1.34
CA ARG A 252 4.48 -26.09 -2.70
C ARG A 252 3.51 -24.93 -2.69
N GLU A 253 2.62 -24.87 -1.70
CA GLU A 253 1.62 -23.78 -1.58
C GLU A 253 2.28 -22.43 -1.31
N ALA A 254 3.28 -22.37 -0.42
CA ALA A 254 4.01 -21.15 -0.14
C ALA A 254 4.86 -20.67 -1.33
N ILE A 255 5.46 -21.60 -2.07
CA ILE A 255 6.21 -21.30 -3.31
C ILE A 255 5.26 -20.77 -4.38
N ALA A 256 4.10 -21.40 -4.55
CA ALA A 256 3.07 -20.93 -5.48
C ALA A 256 2.53 -19.55 -5.08
N ALA A 257 2.33 -19.28 -3.79
CA ALA A 257 1.91 -17.99 -3.27
C ALA A 257 2.96 -16.91 -3.58
N LEU A 258 4.24 -17.16 -3.31
CA LEU A 258 5.32 -16.25 -3.69
C LEU A 258 5.32 -15.96 -5.19
N PHE A 259 5.21 -16.97 -6.03
CA PHE A 259 5.20 -16.83 -7.48
C PHE A 259 4.03 -15.98 -7.96
N SER A 260 2.82 -16.22 -7.41
CA SER A 260 1.59 -15.48 -7.78
C SER A 260 1.65 -13.99 -7.45
N MET A 261 2.50 -13.58 -6.49
CA MET A 261 2.71 -12.18 -6.13
C MET A 261 3.59 -11.41 -7.12
N THR A 262 4.23 -12.12 -8.06
CA THR A 262 5.21 -11.53 -8.96
C THR A 262 4.62 -11.25 -10.34
N PRO A 263 5.15 -10.26 -11.09
CA PRO A 263 4.77 -10.05 -12.48
C PRO A 263 5.17 -11.22 -13.39
N TYR A 264 6.03 -12.12 -12.92
CA TYR A 264 6.47 -13.31 -13.66
C TYR A 264 5.32 -14.32 -13.86
N TYR A 265 4.37 -14.39 -12.92
CA TYR A 265 3.23 -15.30 -12.97
C TYR A 265 2.49 -15.27 -14.32
N TRP A 266 2.30 -14.10 -14.88
CA TRP A 266 1.57 -13.89 -16.14
C TRP A 266 2.40 -14.08 -17.41
N ARG A 267 3.72 -14.22 -17.29
CA ARG A 267 4.66 -14.26 -18.41
C ARG A 267 5.47 -15.54 -18.48
N THR A 268 5.35 -16.41 -17.50
CA THR A 268 6.14 -17.64 -17.39
C THR A 268 5.59 -18.73 -18.32
N PRO A 269 6.44 -19.38 -19.14
CA PRO A 269 6.06 -20.55 -19.91
C PRO A 269 5.55 -21.68 -19.01
N ARG A 270 4.65 -22.51 -19.54
CA ARG A 270 4.03 -23.59 -18.77
C ARG A 270 5.05 -24.55 -18.17
N GLU A 271 6.05 -24.97 -18.94
CA GLU A 271 7.12 -25.88 -18.51
C GLU A 271 7.90 -25.34 -17.30
N SER A 272 8.22 -24.04 -17.30
CA SER A 272 8.89 -23.39 -16.17
C SER A 272 7.99 -23.32 -14.93
N GLY A 273 6.70 -23.10 -15.13
CA GLY A 273 5.70 -23.18 -14.05
C GLY A 273 5.60 -24.58 -13.46
N GLU A 274 5.67 -25.63 -14.28
CA GLU A 274 5.66 -27.04 -13.84
C GLU A 274 6.96 -27.39 -13.07
N ARG A 275 8.14 -26.89 -13.52
CA ARG A 275 9.41 -27.01 -12.77
C ARG A 275 9.28 -26.41 -11.36
N LEU A 276 8.73 -25.21 -11.26
CA LEU A 276 8.52 -24.55 -9.97
C LEU A 276 7.54 -25.31 -9.08
N ALA A 277 6.42 -25.79 -9.63
CA ALA A 277 5.39 -26.53 -8.90
C ALA A 277 5.88 -27.89 -8.36
N ALA A 278 6.96 -28.44 -8.89
CA ALA A 278 7.57 -29.66 -8.40
C ALA A 278 8.45 -29.46 -7.15
N LEU A 279 8.81 -28.23 -6.82
CA LEU A 279 9.70 -27.93 -5.69
C LEU A 279 8.98 -28.02 -4.35
N GLU A 280 9.61 -28.62 -3.36
CA GLU A 280 9.21 -28.59 -1.95
C GLU A 280 9.91 -27.49 -1.16
N THR A 281 10.99 -26.94 -1.70
CA THR A 281 11.79 -25.90 -1.05
C THR A 281 12.39 -25.00 -2.13
N LEU A 282 12.32 -23.68 -1.89
CA LEU A 282 12.91 -22.66 -2.75
C LEU A 282 13.74 -21.71 -1.88
N THR A 283 15.03 -21.61 -2.16
CA THR A 283 15.90 -20.60 -1.57
C THR A 283 16.08 -19.46 -2.56
N THR A 284 15.83 -18.22 -2.11
CA THR A 284 15.93 -17.03 -2.97
C THR A 284 16.32 -15.81 -2.15
N GLU A 285 16.88 -14.81 -2.83
CA GLU A 285 17.20 -13.52 -2.23
C GLU A 285 15.97 -12.63 -2.19
N VAL A 286 15.79 -11.94 -1.09
CA VAL A 286 14.88 -10.78 -0.95
C VAL A 286 15.76 -9.55 -0.91
N ALA A 287 15.59 -8.64 -1.84
CA ALA A 287 16.34 -7.39 -1.91
C ALA A 287 15.38 -6.25 -2.21
N PHE A 288 15.34 -5.24 -1.33
CA PHE A 288 14.52 -4.04 -1.49
C PHE A 288 15.44 -2.82 -1.57
N ASP A 289 15.17 -1.97 -2.54
CA ASP A 289 15.71 -0.61 -2.60
C ASP A 289 14.59 0.35 -2.17
N ILE A 290 14.85 1.12 -1.09
CA ILE A 290 13.91 2.05 -0.48
C ILE A 290 14.44 3.45 -0.76
N HIS A 291 13.87 4.11 -1.76
CA HIS A 291 14.25 5.43 -2.22
C HIS A 291 13.48 6.51 -1.45
N VAL A 292 14.18 7.48 -0.92
CA VAL A 292 13.61 8.62 -0.18
C VAL A 292 13.79 9.89 -0.99
N TYR A 293 12.69 10.62 -1.16
CA TYR A 293 12.64 11.89 -1.88
C TYR A 293 12.02 12.98 -1.02
N LYS A 294 12.45 14.22 -1.23
CA LYS A 294 11.76 15.41 -0.73
C LYS A 294 10.95 16.05 -1.84
N LYS A 295 9.71 16.46 -1.51
CA LYS A 295 8.93 17.31 -2.39
C LYS A 295 9.62 18.68 -2.49
N THR A 296 9.94 19.09 -3.72
CA THR A 296 10.51 20.42 -3.97
C THR A 296 9.47 21.50 -3.64
N GLN A 297 9.94 22.61 -3.10
CA GLN A 297 9.10 23.80 -2.93
C GLN A 297 8.97 24.48 -4.30
N VAL A 298 7.78 24.42 -4.88
CA VAL A 298 7.43 25.21 -6.05
C VAL A 298 6.68 26.45 -5.59
#